data_cec94ba02d0f2a8f680b80b81bb482ef
#
_entry.id   cec94ba02d0f2a8f680b80b81bb482ef
#
_cell.length_a   1.000
_cell.length_b   1.000
_cell.length_c   1.000
_cell.angle_alpha   90.00
_cell.angle_beta   90.00
_cell.angle_gamma   90.00
#
_symmetry.space_group_name_H-M   'P 1'
#
loop_
_entity.id
_entity.type
_entity.pdbx_description
1 polymer ?
#
loop_
_entity_poly.entity_id
_entity_poly.type
_entity_poly.pdbx_seq_one_letter_code
_entity_poly.pdbx_strand_id
1 'polypeptide(L)'
;CRLNLEHLRRFPHAFSGGQRQRISIARALVSNPKFIVADESVAALDVSIQADILNLLKQLQEELNLTYLFISHDLSVVAHVCDIVAVMYLGHIVEMAPSRELFSNPRHSYTKALLSSIPSIDPENKSKAIELEGEIPSAMNPPTGCVFRTRCPNPTHDCKEGHIEMGLIEVSPDHWVDQCCVNCG
;
A
#
# COMPACT_ATOMS: atom_id res chain seq x y z
N CYS A 1 22.13 2.02 12.03
CA CYS A 1 21.18 3.17 11.96
C CYS A 1 21.86 4.54 11.77
N ARG A 2 23.19 4.62 11.66
CA ARG A 2 23.98 5.86 11.41
C ARG A 2 23.64 7.00 12.39
N LEU A 3 23.52 6.72 13.69
CA LEU A 3 23.36 7.69 14.77
C LEU A 3 24.65 7.79 15.57
N ASN A 4 25.00 9.01 16.03
CA ASN A 4 26.20 9.26 16.84
C ASN A 4 25.89 9.11 18.34
N LEU A 5 26.90 8.74 19.15
CA LEU A 5 26.76 8.60 20.60
C LEU A 5 26.34 9.89 21.30
N GLU A 6 26.71 11.05 20.75
CA GLU A 6 26.26 12.37 21.24
C GLU A 6 24.75 12.54 21.23
N HIS A 7 24.04 11.80 20.37
CA HIS A 7 22.60 11.83 20.29
C HIS A 7 21.89 11.25 21.53
N LEU A 8 22.58 10.44 22.34
CA LEU A 8 22.00 9.83 23.56
C LEU A 8 21.54 10.84 24.61
N ARG A 9 22.08 12.06 24.57
CA ARG A 9 21.75 13.13 25.53
C ARG A 9 20.77 14.17 25.00
N ARG A 10 20.25 13.99 23.78
CA ARG A 10 19.33 14.94 23.14
C ARG A 10 17.87 14.58 23.41
N PHE A 11 17.05 15.60 23.55
CA PHE A 11 15.60 15.45 23.64
C PHE A 11 14.99 15.17 22.25
N PRO A 12 13.81 14.50 22.17
CA PRO A 12 13.18 14.15 20.89
C PRO A 12 12.94 15.30 19.93
N HIS A 13 12.66 16.51 20.45
CA HIS A 13 12.42 17.70 19.63
C HIS A 13 13.71 18.25 18.99
N ALA A 14 14.90 17.84 19.46
CA ALA A 14 16.20 18.25 18.90
C ALA A 14 16.65 17.38 17.71
N PHE A 15 15.82 16.40 17.30
CA PHE A 15 16.10 15.53 16.16
C PHE A 15 15.28 15.93 14.93
N SER A 16 15.90 15.81 13.74
CA SER A 16 15.18 15.89 12.46
C SER A 16 14.20 14.73 12.30
N GLY A 17 13.23 14.86 11.37
CA GLY A 17 12.29 13.79 11.05
C GLY A 17 12.98 12.46 10.72
N GLY A 18 13.98 12.50 9.84
CA GLY A 18 14.75 11.31 9.47
C GLY A 18 15.56 10.72 10.61
N GLN A 19 16.08 11.53 11.53
CA GLN A 19 16.77 11.04 12.72
C GLN A 19 15.79 10.35 13.68
N ARG A 20 14.61 10.93 13.90
CA ARG A 20 13.54 10.29 14.70
C ARG A 20 13.12 8.95 14.10
N GLN A 21 13.00 8.88 12.77
CA GLN A 21 12.67 7.62 12.09
C GLN A 21 13.76 6.56 12.27
N ARG A 22 15.03 6.93 12.16
CA ARG A 22 16.16 6.01 12.44
C ARG A 22 16.17 5.51 13.89
N ILE A 23 15.77 6.33 14.86
CA ILE A 23 15.60 5.93 16.26
C ILE A 23 14.44 4.91 16.39
N SER A 24 13.31 5.16 15.72
CA SER A 24 12.17 4.22 15.72
C SER A 24 12.54 2.86 15.11
N ILE A 25 13.28 2.85 14.01
CA ILE A 25 13.81 1.62 13.41
C ILE A 25 14.75 0.90 14.39
N ALA A 26 15.68 1.64 15.01
CA ALA A 26 16.60 1.05 16.00
C ALA A 26 15.84 0.42 17.19
N ARG A 27 14.79 1.08 17.68
CA ARG A 27 13.93 0.53 18.75
C ARG A 27 13.23 -0.76 18.34
N ALA A 28 12.72 -0.84 17.10
CA ALA A 28 12.08 -2.06 16.60
C ALA A 28 13.09 -3.23 16.51
N LEU A 29 14.35 -2.95 16.21
CA LEU A 29 15.39 -3.97 16.05
C LEU A 29 15.98 -4.50 17.36
N VAL A 30 15.83 -3.80 18.49
CA VAL A 30 16.43 -4.20 19.79
C VAL A 30 15.99 -5.60 20.23
N SER A 31 14.76 -6.00 19.92
CA SER A 31 14.22 -7.32 20.25
C SER A 31 14.65 -8.45 19.30
N ASN A 32 15.52 -8.17 18.32
CA ASN A 32 15.91 -9.11 17.27
C ASN A 32 14.70 -9.78 16.57
N PRO A 33 13.75 -9.00 16.04
CA PRO A 33 12.55 -9.53 15.43
C PRO A 33 12.88 -10.22 14.11
N LYS A 34 12.01 -11.15 13.68
CA LYS A 34 11.99 -11.69 12.31
C LYS A 34 11.00 -10.97 11.40
N PHE A 35 10.03 -10.28 12.01
CA PHE A 35 8.94 -9.60 11.33
C PHE A 35 8.72 -8.21 11.92
N ILE A 36 8.60 -7.21 11.07
CA ILE A 36 8.38 -5.80 11.46
C ILE A 36 7.19 -5.25 10.69
N VAL A 37 6.28 -4.57 11.40
CA VAL A 37 5.22 -3.77 10.79
C VAL A 37 5.70 -2.34 10.66
N ALA A 38 5.74 -1.83 9.44
CA ALA A 38 6.13 -0.47 9.08
C ALA A 38 4.88 0.30 8.62
N ASP A 39 4.17 0.89 9.59
CA ASP A 39 2.93 1.64 9.35
C ASP A 39 3.27 3.11 9.09
N GLU A 40 2.98 3.57 7.86
CA GLU A 40 3.25 4.93 7.35
C GLU A 40 4.65 5.47 7.70
N SER A 41 5.62 4.58 7.78
CA SER A 41 6.96 4.85 8.34
C SER A 41 7.75 5.94 7.63
N VAL A 42 7.35 6.38 6.44
CA VAL A 42 8.05 7.40 5.64
C VAL A 42 7.13 8.55 5.17
N ALA A 43 5.84 8.51 5.46
CA ALA A 43 4.85 9.46 4.93
C ALA A 43 5.08 10.94 5.30
N ALA A 44 5.72 11.21 6.45
CA ALA A 44 5.97 12.57 6.95
C ALA A 44 7.39 13.07 6.66
N LEU A 45 8.11 12.45 5.72
CA LEU A 45 9.50 12.78 5.41
C LEU A 45 9.63 13.42 4.03
N ASP A 46 10.63 14.29 3.87
CA ASP A 46 11.02 14.81 2.56
C ASP A 46 11.47 13.66 1.64
N VAL A 47 11.26 13.81 0.33
CA VAL A 47 11.54 12.77 -0.68
C VAL A 47 12.97 12.21 -0.58
N SER A 48 13.97 13.06 -0.35
CA SER A 48 15.36 12.61 -0.21
C SER A 48 15.59 11.78 1.06
N ILE A 49 15.00 12.21 2.18
CA ILE A 49 15.07 11.51 3.46
C ILE A 49 14.30 10.20 3.40
N GLN A 50 13.15 10.20 2.72
CA GLN A 50 12.35 9.02 2.47
C GLN A 50 13.16 7.95 1.72
N ALA A 51 13.84 8.31 0.62
CA ALA A 51 14.70 7.41 -0.13
C ALA A 51 15.83 6.82 0.75
N ASP A 52 16.45 7.65 1.60
CA ASP A 52 17.49 7.19 2.53
C ASP A 52 16.98 6.18 3.56
N ILE A 53 15.75 6.36 4.07
CA ILE A 53 15.13 5.44 5.03
C ILE A 53 14.73 4.13 4.34
N LEU A 54 14.18 4.18 3.12
CA LEU A 54 13.84 2.98 2.35
C LEU A 54 15.07 2.14 2.02
N ASN A 55 16.18 2.78 1.61
CA ASN A 55 17.45 2.11 1.40
C ASN A 55 17.99 1.46 2.69
N LEU A 56 17.84 2.15 3.84
CA LEU A 56 18.22 1.59 5.14
C LEU A 56 17.37 0.37 5.48
N LEU A 57 16.04 0.42 5.27
CA LEU A 57 15.15 -0.72 5.54
C LEU A 57 15.50 -1.93 4.67
N LYS A 58 15.80 -1.69 3.38
CA LYS A 58 16.23 -2.75 2.46
C LYS A 58 17.55 -3.37 2.87
N GLN A 59 18.54 -2.55 3.23
CA GLN A 59 19.83 -3.05 3.76
C GLN A 59 19.62 -3.91 5.01
N LEU A 60 18.80 -3.45 5.95
CA LEU A 60 18.50 -4.21 7.18
C LEU A 60 17.72 -5.50 6.90
N GLN A 61 16.84 -5.51 5.89
CA GLN A 61 16.15 -6.71 5.45
C GLN A 61 17.14 -7.78 4.99
N GLU A 62 18.10 -7.41 4.16
CA GLU A 62 19.12 -8.31 3.63
C GLU A 62 20.09 -8.79 4.73
N GLU A 63 20.61 -7.86 5.57
CA GLU A 63 21.60 -8.18 6.62
C GLU A 63 21.02 -9.04 7.75
N LEU A 64 19.76 -8.82 8.12
CA LEU A 64 19.11 -9.46 9.28
C LEU A 64 18.05 -10.48 8.88
N ASN A 65 17.85 -10.72 7.58
CA ASN A 65 16.83 -11.62 7.04
C ASN A 65 15.42 -11.30 7.59
N LEU A 66 15.04 -10.03 7.52
CA LEU A 66 13.76 -9.53 8.05
C LEU A 66 12.63 -9.68 7.03
N THR A 67 11.42 -9.91 7.54
CA THR A 67 10.19 -9.77 6.77
C THR A 67 9.49 -8.48 7.20
N TYR A 68 9.05 -7.67 6.24
CA TYR A 68 8.28 -6.44 6.49
C TYR A 68 6.82 -6.60 6.08
N LEU A 69 5.92 -6.10 6.91
CA LEU A 69 4.59 -5.66 6.47
C LEU A 69 4.64 -4.14 6.36
N PHE A 70 4.65 -3.64 5.12
CA PHE A 70 4.75 -2.21 4.83
C PHE A 70 3.36 -1.65 4.54
N ILE A 71 2.87 -0.71 5.35
CA ILE A 71 1.58 -0.04 5.15
C ILE A 71 1.86 1.39 4.67
N SER A 72 1.32 1.75 3.51
CA SER A 72 1.53 3.06 2.91
C SER A 72 0.37 3.43 1.99
N HIS A 73 0.13 4.73 1.85
CA HIS A 73 -0.74 5.29 0.81
C HIS A 73 0.04 5.80 -0.40
N ASP A 74 1.38 5.78 -0.36
CA ASP A 74 2.25 6.16 -1.48
C ASP A 74 2.57 4.94 -2.34
N LEU A 75 1.87 4.82 -3.46
CA LEU A 75 2.01 3.70 -4.39
C LEU A 75 3.38 3.66 -5.05
N SER A 76 4.07 4.81 -5.22
CA SER A 76 5.42 4.86 -5.78
C SER A 76 6.43 4.17 -4.87
N VAL A 77 6.29 4.38 -3.56
CA VAL A 77 7.09 3.69 -2.54
C VAL A 77 6.80 2.20 -2.54
N VAL A 78 5.52 1.82 -2.53
CA VAL A 78 5.08 0.42 -2.54
C VAL A 78 5.64 -0.32 -3.75
N ALA A 79 5.55 0.28 -4.94
CA ALA A 79 6.09 -0.31 -6.18
C ALA A 79 7.59 -0.60 -6.12
N HIS A 80 8.34 0.20 -5.35
CA HIS A 80 9.81 0.10 -5.28
C HIS A 80 10.30 -0.85 -4.19
N VAL A 81 9.53 -1.03 -3.11
CA VAL A 81 9.99 -1.70 -1.89
C VAL A 81 9.35 -3.07 -1.70
N CYS A 82 8.11 -3.27 -2.16
CA CYS A 82 7.34 -4.47 -1.87
C CYS A 82 7.45 -5.53 -2.95
N ASP A 83 7.63 -6.79 -2.55
CA ASP A 83 7.60 -7.95 -3.46
C ASP A 83 6.15 -8.33 -3.80
N ILE A 84 5.26 -8.30 -2.79
CA ILE A 84 3.83 -8.59 -2.90
C ILE A 84 3.06 -7.36 -2.40
N VAL A 85 1.99 -7.01 -3.10
CA VAL A 85 1.14 -5.87 -2.75
C VAL A 85 -0.29 -6.33 -2.55
N ALA A 86 -0.90 -5.92 -1.45
CA ALA A 86 -2.32 -6.10 -1.17
C ALA A 86 -3.01 -4.73 -1.12
N VAL A 87 -4.04 -4.56 -1.93
CA VAL A 87 -4.85 -3.34 -1.97
C VAL A 87 -6.06 -3.52 -1.06
N MET A 88 -6.24 -2.57 -0.14
CA MET A 88 -7.33 -2.60 0.84
C MET A 88 -8.34 -1.48 0.56
N TYR A 89 -9.64 -1.81 0.67
CA TYR A 89 -10.73 -0.85 0.61
C TYR A 89 -11.74 -1.14 1.73
N LEU A 90 -12.08 -0.15 2.55
CA LEU A 90 -13.00 -0.26 3.69
C LEU A 90 -12.72 -1.49 4.60
N GLY A 91 -11.43 -1.76 4.88
CA GLY A 91 -11.03 -2.87 5.75
C GLY A 91 -10.97 -4.25 5.06
N HIS A 92 -11.32 -4.36 3.78
CA HIS A 92 -11.25 -5.60 3.00
C HIS A 92 -10.12 -5.55 1.98
N ILE A 93 -9.37 -6.65 1.85
CA ILE A 93 -8.40 -6.80 0.76
C ILE A 93 -9.20 -7.11 -0.51
N VAL A 94 -9.07 -6.25 -1.52
CA VAL A 94 -9.80 -6.35 -2.79
C VAL A 94 -8.97 -6.90 -3.94
N GLU A 95 -7.65 -6.80 -3.82
CA GLU A 95 -6.69 -7.36 -4.79
C GLU A 95 -5.35 -7.60 -4.12
N MET A 96 -4.67 -8.69 -4.48
CA MET A 96 -3.33 -9.02 -4.01
C MET A 96 -2.54 -9.72 -5.12
N ALA A 97 -1.33 -9.24 -5.41
CA ALA A 97 -0.47 -9.82 -6.43
C ALA A 97 1.00 -9.49 -6.19
N PRO A 98 1.94 -10.16 -6.88
CA PRO A 98 3.31 -9.68 -7.00
C PRO A 98 3.32 -8.24 -7.48
N SER A 99 4.19 -7.41 -6.89
CA SER A 99 4.22 -5.95 -7.15
C SER A 99 4.22 -5.65 -8.65
N ARG A 100 5.12 -6.27 -9.41
CA ARG A 100 5.23 -6.06 -10.84
C ARG A 100 3.93 -6.36 -11.59
N GLU A 101 3.23 -7.45 -11.23
CA GLU A 101 1.97 -7.85 -11.86
C GLU A 101 0.86 -6.86 -11.51
N LEU A 102 0.71 -6.50 -10.25
CA LEU A 102 -0.32 -5.57 -9.80
C LEU A 102 -0.22 -4.19 -10.49
N PHE A 103 1.00 -3.67 -10.66
CA PHE A 103 1.22 -2.38 -11.31
C PHE A 103 1.07 -2.42 -12.83
N SER A 104 1.34 -3.57 -13.48
CA SER A 104 1.22 -3.71 -14.94
C SER A 104 -0.15 -4.19 -15.40
N ASN A 105 -0.85 -4.98 -14.59
CA ASN A 105 -2.08 -5.67 -14.96
C ASN A 105 -3.11 -5.70 -13.82
N PRO A 106 -3.50 -4.53 -13.26
CA PRO A 106 -4.48 -4.46 -12.19
C PRO A 106 -5.84 -4.99 -12.67
N ARG A 107 -6.51 -5.75 -11.82
CA ARG A 107 -7.81 -6.37 -12.13
C ARG A 107 -8.96 -5.61 -11.48
N HIS A 108 -8.83 -5.27 -10.20
CA HIS A 108 -9.90 -4.59 -9.47
C HIS A 108 -10.06 -3.12 -9.91
N SER A 109 -11.29 -2.67 -10.11
CA SER A 109 -11.59 -1.29 -10.56
C SER A 109 -11.04 -0.22 -9.62
N TYR A 110 -11.03 -0.48 -8.32
CA TYR A 110 -10.41 0.42 -7.35
C TYR A 110 -8.89 0.52 -7.53
N THR A 111 -8.20 -0.62 -7.74
CA THR A 111 -6.76 -0.64 -8.01
C THR A 111 -6.43 0.12 -9.29
N LYS A 112 -7.21 -0.09 -10.36
CA LYS A 112 -7.06 0.64 -11.63
C LYS A 112 -7.17 2.16 -11.40
N ALA A 113 -8.17 2.59 -10.63
CA ALA A 113 -8.35 4.01 -10.31
C ALA A 113 -7.20 4.58 -9.48
N LEU A 114 -6.75 3.84 -8.44
CA LEU A 114 -5.59 4.24 -7.63
C LEU A 114 -4.33 4.41 -8.49
N LEU A 115 -4.03 3.42 -9.32
CA LEU A 115 -2.83 3.45 -10.18
C LEU A 115 -2.91 4.54 -11.25
N SER A 116 -4.12 4.83 -11.77
CA SER A 116 -4.33 5.92 -12.72
C SER A 116 -4.08 7.32 -12.15
N SER A 117 -4.10 7.46 -10.83
CA SER A 117 -3.82 8.72 -10.13
C SER A 117 -2.32 9.00 -9.93
N ILE A 118 -1.45 8.01 -10.20
CA ILE A 118 0.00 8.21 -10.11
C ILE A 118 0.43 9.12 -11.27
N PRO A 119 1.10 10.26 -10.99
CA PRO A 119 1.58 11.15 -12.06
C PRO A 119 2.59 10.43 -12.95
N SER A 120 2.32 10.36 -14.26
CA SER A 120 3.30 9.88 -15.24
C SER A 120 4.34 10.96 -15.51
N ILE A 121 5.61 10.58 -15.50
CA ILE A 121 6.72 11.46 -15.90
C ILE A 121 6.72 11.65 -17.44
N ASP A 122 6.11 10.71 -18.18
CA ASP A 122 6.04 10.76 -19.63
C ASP A 122 4.91 11.70 -20.09
N PRO A 123 5.22 12.84 -20.74
CA PRO A 123 4.22 13.80 -21.21
C PRO A 123 3.29 13.23 -22.29
N GLU A 124 3.76 12.23 -23.05
CA GLU A 124 2.99 11.59 -24.15
C GLU A 124 2.03 10.52 -23.63
N ASN A 125 2.28 9.99 -22.42
CA ASN A 125 1.53 8.91 -21.81
C ASN A 125 0.70 9.38 -20.61
N LYS A 126 0.03 10.52 -20.74
CA LYS A 126 -0.92 11.00 -19.73
C LYS A 126 -2.13 10.08 -19.70
N SER A 127 -2.07 9.01 -18.92
CA SER A 127 -3.28 8.27 -18.56
C SER A 127 -4.22 9.25 -17.85
N LYS A 128 -5.43 9.43 -18.39
CA LYS A 128 -6.45 10.22 -17.69
C LYS A 128 -6.77 9.49 -16.39
N ALA A 129 -6.63 10.21 -15.28
CA ALA A 129 -7.03 9.66 -13.99
C ALA A 129 -8.49 9.18 -14.06
N ILE A 130 -8.73 7.97 -13.59
CA ILE A 130 -10.08 7.40 -13.51
C ILE A 130 -10.77 8.07 -12.32
N GLU A 131 -11.73 8.93 -12.61
CA GLU A 131 -12.55 9.55 -11.56
C GLU A 131 -13.57 8.54 -11.04
N LEU A 132 -13.52 8.29 -9.73
CA LEU A 132 -14.49 7.44 -9.05
C LEU A 132 -15.65 8.31 -8.59
N GLU A 133 -16.84 8.06 -9.12
CA GLU A 133 -18.06 8.75 -8.72
C GLU A 133 -18.55 8.28 -7.34
N GLY A 134 -19.30 9.14 -6.65
CA GLY A 134 -19.93 8.86 -5.36
C GLY A 134 -19.03 9.05 -4.15
N GLU A 135 -19.66 9.14 -2.99
CA GLU A 135 -18.98 9.29 -1.70
C GLU A 135 -18.42 7.96 -1.21
N ILE A 136 -17.35 8.03 -0.39
CA ILE A 136 -16.79 6.84 0.27
C ILE A 136 -17.78 6.40 1.36
N PRO A 137 -18.31 5.17 1.31
CA PRO A 137 -19.22 4.68 2.35
C PRO A 137 -18.54 4.64 3.72
N SER A 138 -19.35 4.71 4.78
CA SER A 138 -18.82 4.60 6.13
C SER A 138 -18.24 3.20 6.40
N ALA A 139 -17.01 3.16 6.91
CA ALA A 139 -16.40 1.90 7.35
C ALA A 139 -17.13 1.24 8.53
N MET A 140 -17.94 2.01 9.30
CA MET A 140 -18.75 1.48 10.39
C MET A 140 -20.02 0.80 9.90
N ASN A 141 -20.48 1.11 8.68
CA ASN A 141 -21.64 0.49 8.08
C ASN A 141 -21.35 0.28 6.57
N PRO A 142 -20.49 -0.69 6.24
CA PRO A 142 -20.10 -0.96 4.86
C PRO A 142 -21.29 -1.48 4.05
N PRO A 143 -21.30 -1.27 2.73
CA PRO A 143 -22.30 -1.86 1.84
C PRO A 143 -22.32 -3.39 1.96
N THR A 144 -23.49 -4.01 1.84
CA THR A 144 -23.64 -5.46 1.75
C THR A 144 -23.00 -5.98 0.45
N GLY A 145 -22.44 -7.18 0.47
CA GLY A 145 -21.74 -7.74 -0.69
C GLY A 145 -20.43 -6.99 -0.97
N CYS A 146 -20.16 -6.71 -2.24
CA CYS A 146 -18.94 -5.99 -2.61
C CYS A 146 -18.90 -4.59 -2.00
N VAL A 147 -17.92 -4.32 -1.15
CA VAL A 147 -17.73 -3.02 -0.46
C VAL A 147 -17.49 -1.86 -1.42
N PHE A 148 -17.02 -2.14 -2.64
CA PHE A 148 -16.75 -1.13 -3.67
C PHE A 148 -17.94 -0.88 -4.61
N ARG A 149 -19.04 -1.63 -4.50
CA ARG A 149 -20.17 -1.61 -5.45
C ARG A 149 -20.77 -0.23 -5.70
N THR A 150 -20.80 0.65 -4.69
CA THR A 150 -21.38 2.00 -4.76
C THR A 150 -20.54 2.97 -5.60
N ARG A 151 -19.27 2.64 -5.84
CA ARG A 151 -18.30 3.44 -6.59
C ARG A 151 -17.71 2.69 -7.79
N CYS A 152 -18.14 1.45 -8.02
CA CYS A 152 -17.69 0.66 -9.15
C CYS A 152 -18.24 1.26 -10.46
N PRO A 153 -17.40 1.55 -11.48
CA PRO A 153 -17.87 2.13 -12.74
C PRO A 153 -18.75 1.15 -13.54
N ASN A 154 -18.54 -0.17 -13.35
CA ASN A 154 -19.25 -1.23 -14.09
C ASN A 154 -19.85 -2.29 -13.14
N PRO A 155 -20.74 -1.92 -12.20
CA PRO A 155 -21.33 -2.91 -11.30
C PRO A 155 -22.31 -3.79 -12.04
N THR A 156 -22.21 -5.11 -11.88
CA THR A 156 -23.22 -6.06 -12.37
C THR A 156 -24.52 -5.88 -11.57
N HIS A 157 -25.63 -6.50 -12.05
CA HIS A 157 -26.91 -6.50 -11.32
C HIS A 157 -26.74 -7.06 -9.90
N ASP A 158 -26.09 -8.21 -9.76
CA ASP A 158 -25.87 -8.87 -8.47
C ASP A 158 -24.97 -8.03 -7.54
N CYS A 159 -23.99 -7.28 -8.09
CA CYS A 159 -23.22 -6.31 -7.32
C CYS A 159 -24.12 -5.22 -6.76
N LYS A 160 -25.03 -4.64 -7.58
CA LYS A 160 -25.95 -3.58 -7.16
C LYS A 160 -26.89 -4.02 -6.05
N GLU A 161 -27.40 -5.24 -6.15
CA GLU A 161 -28.28 -5.83 -5.13
C GLU A 161 -27.54 -6.26 -3.85
N GLY A 162 -26.19 -6.34 -3.89
CA GLY A 162 -25.38 -6.74 -2.75
C GLY A 162 -25.39 -8.23 -2.46
N HIS A 163 -25.65 -9.05 -3.48
CA HIS A 163 -25.76 -10.52 -3.34
C HIS A 163 -24.42 -11.23 -3.51
N ILE A 164 -23.37 -10.55 -4.01
CA ILE A 164 -22.06 -11.17 -4.23
C ILE A 164 -21.31 -11.20 -2.90
N GLU A 165 -20.90 -12.39 -2.47
CA GLU A 165 -20.03 -12.57 -1.32
C GLU A 165 -18.61 -12.03 -1.63
N MET A 166 -18.01 -11.38 -0.62
CA MET A 166 -16.63 -10.93 -0.68
C MET A 166 -15.70 -12.13 -0.52
N GLY A 167 -14.67 -12.19 -1.34
CA GLY A 167 -13.66 -13.22 -1.22
C GLY A 167 -12.64 -13.13 -2.35
N LEU A 168 -11.38 -13.34 -2.02
CA LEU A 168 -10.31 -13.37 -3.00
C LEU A 168 -10.30 -14.71 -3.74
N ILE A 169 -10.28 -14.65 -5.05
CA ILE A 169 -10.06 -15.81 -5.93
C ILE A 169 -8.82 -15.59 -6.77
N GLU A 170 -8.09 -16.64 -7.02
CA GLU A 170 -6.90 -16.61 -7.86
C GLU A 170 -7.29 -16.55 -9.33
N VAL A 171 -6.87 -15.49 -10.02
CA VAL A 171 -7.18 -15.26 -11.45
C VAL A 171 -6.00 -15.56 -12.36
N SER A 172 -4.80 -15.54 -11.82
CA SER A 172 -3.56 -15.99 -12.45
C SER A 172 -2.56 -16.33 -11.34
N PRO A 173 -1.44 -17.02 -11.60
CA PRO A 173 -0.50 -17.44 -10.56
C PRO A 173 -0.12 -16.30 -9.62
N ASP A 174 -0.38 -16.49 -8.32
CA ASP A 174 -0.14 -15.52 -7.24
C ASP A 174 -0.91 -14.18 -7.37
N HIS A 175 -1.89 -14.07 -8.27
CA HIS A 175 -2.73 -12.89 -8.43
C HIS A 175 -4.17 -13.19 -8.00
N TRP A 176 -4.56 -12.57 -6.92
CA TRP A 176 -5.85 -12.74 -6.25
C TRP A 176 -6.68 -11.48 -6.36
N VAL A 177 -7.93 -11.59 -6.70
CA VAL A 177 -8.86 -10.46 -6.81
C VAL A 177 -10.19 -10.83 -6.18
N ASP A 178 -10.90 -9.82 -5.67
CA ASP A 178 -12.26 -10.02 -5.15
C ASP A 178 -13.17 -10.61 -6.23
N GLN A 179 -13.92 -11.64 -5.87
CA GLN A 179 -14.78 -12.44 -6.74
C GLN A 179 -15.69 -11.57 -7.60
N CYS A 180 -16.18 -10.45 -7.11
CA CYS A 180 -17.04 -9.56 -7.88
C CYS A 180 -16.36 -9.03 -9.16
N CYS A 181 -15.04 -8.83 -9.15
CA CYS A 181 -14.30 -8.24 -10.27
C CYS A 181 -13.92 -9.23 -11.36
N VAL A 182 -14.10 -10.53 -11.15
CA VAL A 182 -13.89 -11.54 -12.20
C VAL A 182 -14.96 -11.43 -13.29
N ASN A 183 -16.16 -10.98 -12.93
CA ASN A 183 -17.32 -10.86 -13.82
C ASN A 183 -17.58 -9.43 -14.28
N CYS A 184 -16.83 -8.44 -13.80
CA CYS A 184 -17.00 -7.02 -14.08
C CYS A 184 -15.97 -6.45 -15.10
N GLY A 185 -15.24 -7.34 -15.80
CA GLY A 185 -14.13 -7.00 -16.71
C GLY A 185 -14.51 -6.21 -17.94
#